data_1d258d2d48f9d600195970f8117357ec
#
_entry.id   1d258d2d48f9d600195970f8117357ec
#
_cell.length_a   1.000
_cell.length_b   1.000
_cell.length_c   1.000
_cell.angle_alpha   90.00
_cell.angle_beta   90.00
_cell.angle_gamma   90.00
#
_symmetry.space_group_name_H-M   'P 1'
#
loop_
_entity.id
_entity.type
_entity.pdbx_description
1 polymer ?
#
loop_
_entity_poly.entity_id
_entity_poly.type
_entity_poly.pdbx_seq_one_letter_code
_entity_poly.pdbx_strand_id
1 'polypeptide(L)'
;SEMCIRDRDGKLRPSFDPTGIYPRVEHGKLPISIATGGTPESSLRAGSFGLPITYAIIGGNPRRFTRNIEIYKSVAESYGHNPDELSVSVHSWGYIAETDEDAKKEFFPSLKAHHDFLGRERGWPSFDENMFEREVGSQGAIYLGSPETVAQKIIETVETLGLNRFMIHTPVGSMPHEYVMKSIRLFGERVKPIVDKYFENK
;
A
#
# COMPACT_ATOMS: atom_id res chain seq x y z
N SER A 1 15.24 -16.86 8.09
CA SER A 1 15.03 -18.26 7.97
C SER A 1 15.67 -18.85 6.71
N GLU A 2 16.94 -19.13 6.79
CA GLU A 2 17.70 -19.81 5.73
C GLU A 2 17.24 -21.25 5.48
N MET A 3 16.37 -21.75 6.35
CA MET A 3 15.72 -23.05 6.21
C MET A 3 14.44 -22.98 5.36
N CYS A 4 14.17 -21.86 4.74
CA CYS A 4 13.00 -21.74 3.92
C CYS A 4 13.10 -22.63 2.70
N ILE A 5 12.44 -23.75 2.81
CA ILE A 5 11.90 -24.56 1.74
C ILE A 5 12.94 -24.82 0.64
N ARG A 6 13.98 -25.54 1.00
CA ARG A 6 14.90 -26.14 0.03
C ARG A 6 14.32 -27.39 -0.60
N ASP A 7 13.33 -27.98 0.05
CA ASP A 7 12.61 -29.19 -0.32
C ASP A 7 11.11 -29.02 -0.09
N ARG A 8 10.34 -29.86 -0.67
CA ARG A 8 8.90 -29.94 -0.44
C ARG A 8 8.42 -31.36 -0.61
N ASP A 9 7.70 -31.85 0.39
CA ASP A 9 6.89 -33.05 0.30
C ASP A 9 5.44 -32.70 0.67
N GLY A 10 4.60 -32.57 -0.33
CA GLY A 10 3.22 -32.07 -0.18
C GLY A 10 2.21 -32.81 -1.05
N LYS A 11 0.96 -32.85 -0.57
CA LYS A 11 -0.14 -33.59 -1.25
C LYS A 11 -0.69 -32.85 -2.48
N LEU A 12 -0.55 -31.52 -2.55
CA LEU A 12 -1.21 -30.69 -3.58
C LEU A 12 -0.28 -30.26 -4.72
N ARG A 13 1.03 -30.40 -4.53
CA ARG A 13 2.05 -30.06 -5.54
C ARG A 13 3.13 -31.09 -5.57
N PRO A 14 3.83 -31.28 -6.69
CA PRO A 14 4.94 -32.21 -6.79
C PRO A 14 5.99 -31.95 -5.70
N SER A 15 6.52 -33.03 -5.14
CA SER A 15 7.68 -32.97 -4.25
C SER A 15 8.92 -32.54 -5.03
N PHE A 16 9.89 -31.93 -4.33
CA PHE A 16 11.22 -31.69 -4.87
C PHE A 16 12.26 -31.83 -3.76
N ASP A 17 13.44 -32.34 -4.14
CA ASP A 17 14.58 -32.52 -3.26
C ASP A 17 15.22 -31.20 -2.86
N PRO A 18 16.07 -31.18 -1.81
CA PRO A 18 16.77 -29.98 -1.36
C PRO A 18 17.49 -29.30 -2.52
N THR A 19 17.06 -28.08 -2.83
CA THR A 19 17.55 -27.31 -3.97
C THR A 19 18.17 -26.01 -3.49
N GLY A 20 19.26 -25.58 -4.13
CA GLY A 20 19.85 -24.28 -3.87
C GLY A 20 18.98 -23.15 -4.41
N ILE A 21 18.77 -22.11 -3.60
CA ILE A 21 18.08 -20.88 -4.01
C ILE A 21 19.11 -19.82 -4.33
N TYR A 22 19.04 -19.26 -5.52
CA TYR A 22 19.97 -18.26 -6.02
C TYR A 22 19.22 -17.05 -6.61
N PRO A 23 19.82 -15.83 -6.54
CA PRO A 23 21.10 -15.52 -5.88
C PRO A 23 21.03 -15.63 -4.36
N ARG A 24 22.17 -15.89 -3.74
CA ARG A 24 22.28 -15.86 -2.28
C ARG A 24 22.20 -14.44 -1.75
N VAL A 25 21.72 -14.29 -0.53
CA VAL A 25 21.74 -12.99 0.16
C VAL A 25 23.21 -12.61 0.38
N GLU A 26 23.58 -11.43 -0.11
CA GLU A 26 24.97 -10.95 -0.03
C GLU A 26 25.35 -10.59 1.41
N HIS A 27 24.46 -9.90 2.11
CA HIS A 27 24.67 -9.46 3.48
C HIS A 27 23.46 -9.74 4.37
N GLY A 28 23.68 -10.43 5.47
CA GLY A 28 22.68 -10.63 6.54
C GLY A 28 21.43 -11.40 6.11
N LYS A 29 20.26 -10.87 6.47
CA LYS A 29 18.94 -11.46 6.20
C LYS A 29 18.19 -10.63 5.15
N LEU A 30 17.36 -11.27 4.33
CA LEU A 30 16.42 -10.56 3.48
C LEU A 30 15.43 -9.75 4.35
N PRO A 31 15.23 -8.46 4.04
CA PRO A 31 14.15 -7.71 4.66
C PRO A 31 12.82 -8.30 4.21
N ILE A 32 11.98 -8.67 5.18
CA ILE A 32 10.67 -9.29 4.94
C ILE A 32 9.63 -8.41 5.60
N SER A 33 8.52 -8.15 4.91
CA SER A 33 7.31 -7.57 5.48
C SER A 33 6.08 -8.40 5.13
N ILE A 34 5.05 -8.33 5.95
CA ILE A 34 3.76 -8.96 5.68
C ILE A 34 2.84 -7.94 5.05
N ALA A 35 2.39 -8.22 3.81
CA ALA A 35 1.37 -7.42 3.15
C ALA A 35 -0.03 -7.99 3.44
N THR A 36 -1.00 -7.11 3.71
CA THR A 36 -2.38 -7.51 4.04
C THR A 36 -3.40 -6.51 3.52
N GLY A 37 -4.60 -7.02 3.17
CA GLY A 37 -5.77 -6.19 2.88
C GLY A 37 -6.54 -5.71 4.13
N GLY A 38 -5.99 -5.95 5.35
CA GLY A 38 -6.58 -5.46 6.59
C GLY A 38 -7.38 -6.50 7.39
N THR A 39 -7.13 -7.79 7.21
CA THR A 39 -7.69 -8.80 8.11
C THR A 39 -6.98 -8.75 9.47
N PRO A 40 -7.72 -8.79 10.60
CA PRO A 40 -7.12 -8.79 11.93
C PRO A 40 -6.10 -9.93 12.13
N GLU A 41 -6.37 -11.10 11.58
CA GLU A 41 -5.50 -12.28 11.68
C GLU A 41 -4.12 -12.05 11.05
N SER A 42 -4.05 -11.25 9.98
CA SER A 42 -2.78 -10.89 9.38
C SER A 42 -1.98 -9.92 10.25
N SER A 43 -2.66 -9.01 10.93
CA SER A 43 -2.05 -8.11 11.91
C SER A 43 -1.51 -8.88 13.12
N LEU A 44 -2.30 -9.82 13.66
CA LEU A 44 -1.86 -10.73 14.73
C LEU A 44 -0.60 -11.50 14.33
N ARG A 45 -0.59 -12.08 13.13
CA ARG A 45 0.54 -12.88 12.62
C ARG A 45 1.79 -12.02 12.44
N ALA A 46 1.68 -10.83 11.84
CA ALA A 46 2.81 -9.94 11.66
C ALA A 46 3.40 -9.51 13.00
N GLY A 47 2.56 -9.14 13.97
CA GLY A 47 2.97 -8.79 15.33
C GLY A 47 3.66 -9.94 16.04
N SER A 48 3.10 -11.16 16.02
CA SER A 48 3.69 -12.31 16.68
C SER A 48 5.07 -12.72 16.15
N PHE A 49 5.34 -12.45 14.87
CA PHE A 49 6.65 -12.70 14.26
C PHE A 49 7.64 -11.54 14.40
N GLY A 50 7.20 -10.36 14.89
CA GLY A 50 8.02 -9.15 14.91
C GLY A 50 8.43 -8.69 13.51
N LEU A 51 7.55 -8.85 12.52
CA LEU A 51 7.81 -8.46 11.15
C LEU A 51 7.10 -7.16 10.79
N PRO A 52 7.73 -6.27 10.01
CA PRO A 52 7.07 -5.11 9.42
C PRO A 52 5.78 -5.47 8.70
N ILE A 53 4.80 -4.56 8.72
CA ILE A 53 3.50 -4.78 8.08
C ILE A 53 3.20 -3.70 7.03
N THR A 54 2.58 -4.11 5.93
CA THR A 54 2.10 -3.22 4.87
C THR A 54 0.62 -3.45 4.65
N TYR A 55 -0.20 -2.42 4.87
CA TYR A 55 -1.63 -2.45 4.59
C TYR A 55 -1.91 -1.97 3.17
N ALA A 56 -2.54 -2.81 2.35
CA ALA A 56 -3.06 -2.44 1.05
C ALA A 56 -4.44 -1.80 1.22
N ILE A 57 -4.49 -0.48 1.28
CA ILE A 57 -5.74 0.28 1.40
C ILE A 57 -6.18 0.72 0.00
N ILE A 58 -6.95 -0.14 -0.65
CA ILE A 58 -7.37 0.04 -2.05
C ILE A 58 -8.80 0.56 -2.20
N GLY A 59 -9.50 0.83 -1.09
CA GLY A 59 -10.85 1.39 -1.07
C GLY A 59 -11.35 1.65 0.35
N GLY A 60 -12.31 2.56 0.46
CA GLY A 60 -12.92 2.98 1.71
C GLY A 60 -12.04 3.86 2.59
N ASN A 61 -12.50 4.15 3.81
CA ASN A 61 -11.83 5.08 4.69
C ASN A 61 -10.57 4.48 5.32
N PRO A 62 -9.35 5.07 5.10
CA PRO A 62 -8.10 4.60 5.70
C PRO A 62 -8.12 4.50 7.23
N ARG A 63 -8.86 5.35 7.92
CA ARG A 63 -8.98 5.35 9.40
C ARG A 63 -9.48 4.03 9.96
N ARG A 64 -10.16 3.21 9.17
CA ARG A 64 -10.61 1.87 9.58
C ARG A 64 -9.46 0.94 9.94
N PHE A 65 -8.26 1.22 9.46
CA PHE A 65 -7.07 0.42 9.74
C PHE A 65 -6.41 0.74 11.09
N THR A 66 -6.81 1.82 11.78
CA THR A 66 -6.28 2.18 13.12
C THR A 66 -6.35 0.99 14.08
N ARG A 67 -7.51 0.32 14.17
CA ARG A 67 -7.68 -0.85 15.04
C ARG A 67 -6.75 -2.01 14.67
N ASN A 68 -6.52 -2.26 13.40
CA ASN A 68 -5.62 -3.32 12.94
C ASN A 68 -4.16 -3.01 13.32
N ILE A 69 -3.77 -1.74 13.28
CA ILE A 69 -2.44 -1.28 13.68
C ILE A 69 -2.28 -1.39 15.20
N GLU A 70 -3.29 -1.04 15.97
CA GLU A 70 -3.30 -1.22 17.43
C GLU A 70 -3.14 -2.70 17.81
N ILE A 71 -3.90 -3.59 17.17
CA ILE A 71 -3.76 -5.05 17.35
C ILE A 71 -2.34 -5.50 17.02
N TYR A 72 -1.80 -5.07 15.89
CA TYR A 72 -0.44 -5.39 15.46
C TYR A 72 0.61 -5.01 16.51
N LYS A 73 0.56 -3.76 17.00
CA LYS A 73 1.50 -3.25 18.00
C LYS A 73 1.38 -3.95 19.35
N SER A 74 0.15 -4.15 19.83
CA SER A 74 -0.10 -4.84 21.10
C SER A 74 0.37 -6.30 21.07
N VAL A 75 0.15 -6.99 19.96
CA VAL A 75 0.63 -8.38 19.81
C VAL A 75 2.15 -8.43 19.72
N ALA A 76 2.77 -7.52 18.96
CA ALA A 76 4.24 -7.44 18.90
C ALA A 76 4.84 -7.30 20.30
N GLU A 77 4.33 -6.38 21.11
CA GLU A 77 4.76 -6.19 22.49
C GLU A 77 4.57 -7.45 23.35
N SER A 78 3.41 -8.13 23.24
CA SER A 78 3.12 -9.35 24.00
C SER A 78 4.04 -10.51 23.67
N TYR A 79 4.65 -10.52 22.48
CA TYR A 79 5.64 -11.49 22.03
C TYR A 79 7.09 -11.03 22.25
N GLY A 80 7.30 -9.91 22.96
CA GLY A 80 8.63 -9.42 23.33
C GLY A 80 9.33 -8.63 22.20
N HIS A 81 8.61 -8.21 21.19
CA HIS A 81 9.14 -7.32 20.15
C HIS A 81 8.90 -5.85 20.53
N ASN A 82 9.79 -4.96 20.13
CA ASN A 82 9.60 -3.51 20.29
C ASN A 82 8.74 -2.96 19.16
N PRO A 83 7.48 -2.52 19.40
CA PRO A 83 6.59 -2.02 18.35
C PRO A 83 7.13 -0.77 17.64
N ASP A 84 7.96 0.03 18.30
CA ASP A 84 8.51 1.27 17.74
C ASP A 84 9.63 1.01 16.71
N GLU A 85 10.24 -0.17 16.75
CA GLU A 85 11.23 -0.62 15.76
C GLU A 85 10.58 -1.30 14.55
N LEU A 86 9.28 -1.58 14.62
CA LEU A 86 8.54 -2.27 13.57
C LEU A 86 7.85 -1.28 12.62
N SER A 87 8.24 -1.32 11.35
CA SER A 87 7.67 -0.43 10.35
C SER A 87 6.21 -0.79 10.02
N VAL A 88 5.36 0.23 10.05
CA VAL A 88 3.97 0.20 9.56
C VAL A 88 3.88 0.98 8.27
N SER A 89 3.46 0.33 7.21
CA SER A 89 3.38 0.93 5.88
C SER A 89 1.97 0.84 5.30
N VAL A 90 1.65 1.78 4.42
CA VAL A 90 0.42 1.77 3.61
C VAL A 90 0.78 1.79 2.14
N HIS A 91 0.00 1.07 1.34
CA HIS A 91 0.03 1.07 -0.11
C HIS A 91 -1.38 1.38 -0.64
N SER A 92 -1.52 2.43 -1.43
CA SER A 92 -2.81 2.90 -1.95
C SER A 92 -2.71 3.34 -3.41
N TRP A 93 -3.84 3.35 -4.11
CA TRP A 93 -3.95 3.94 -5.43
C TRP A 93 -3.73 5.44 -5.38
N GLY A 94 -3.08 5.98 -6.40
CA GLY A 94 -2.99 7.43 -6.52
C GLY A 94 -2.44 7.89 -7.86
N TYR A 95 -2.71 9.15 -8.15
CA TYR A 95 -2.27 9.81 -9.36
C TYR A 95 -2.11 11.31 -9.14
N ILE A 96 -1.02 11.87 -9.62
CA ILE A 96 -0.70 13.28 -9.49
C ILE A 96 -0.67 13.94 -10.88
N ALA A 97 -1.38 15.04 -11.02
CA ALA A 97 -1.32 15.93 -12.18
C ALA A 97 -1.03 17.37 -11.72
N GLU A 98 -0.99 18.34 -12.64
CA GLU A 98 -0.73 19.73 -12.29
C GLU A 98 -1.89 20.34 -11.50
N THR A 99 -3.13 19.90 -11.80
CA THR A 99 -4.36 20.34 -11.11
C THR A 99 -5.19 19.14 -10.66
N ASP A 100 -6.11 19.36 -9.72
CA ASP A 100 -7.04 18.33 -9.26
C ASP A 100 -8.00 17.89 -10.39
N GLU A 101 -8.41 18.80 -11.24
CA GLU A 101 -9.28 18.56 -12.39
C GLU A 101 -8.58 17.68 -13.44
N ASP A 102 -7.33 18.00 -13.78
CA ASP A 102 -6.55 17.18 -14.71
C ASP A 102 -6.33 15.79 -14.16
N ALA A 103 -6.03 15.67 -12.87
CA ALA A 103 -5.84 14.37 -12.21
C ALA A 103 -7.09 13.50 -12.35
N LYS A 104 -8.28 14.05 -12.10
CA LYS A 104 -9.55 13.31 -12.25
C LYS A 104 -9.78 12.89 -13.69
N LYS A 105 -9.62 13.81 -14.63
CA LYS A 105 -9.83 13.58 -16.07
C LYS A 105 -8.91 12.48 -16.62
N GLU A 106 -7.66 12.48 -16.21
CA GLU A 106 -6.64 11.54 -16.71
C GLU A 106 -6.71 10.15 -16.07
N PHE A 107 -7.07 10.08 -14.78
CA PHE A 107 -7.05 8.83 -14.04
C PHE A 107 -8.36 8.04 -14.11
N PHE A 108 -9.51 8.71 -14.04
CA PHE A 108 -10.83 8.06 -13.96
C PHE A 108 -11.11 7.06 -15.09
N PRO A 109 -10.84 7.35 -16.38
CA PRO A 109 -11.15 6.42 -17.46
C PRO A 109 -10.41 5.07 -17.30
N SER A 110 -9.13 5.12 -16.94
CA SER A 110 -8.31 3.93 -16.76
C SER A 110 -8.72 3.13 -15.52
N LEU A 111 -9.01 3.81 -14.41
CA LEU A 111 -9.50 3.19 -13.18
C LEU A 111 -10.85 2.51 -13.40
N LYS A 112 -11.78 3.22 -14.04
CA LYS A 112 -13.11 2.67 -14.38
C LYS A 112 -13.00 1.42 -15.23
N ALA A 113 -12.24 1.48 -16.31
CA ALA A 113 -12.04 0.33 -17.20
C ALA A 113 -11.44 -0.88 -16.46
N HIS A 114 -10.45 -0.64 -15.61
CA HIS A 114 -9.84 -1.68 -14.77
C HIS A 114 -10.83 -2.29 -13.77
N HIS A 115 -11.56 -1.44 -13.05
CA HIS A 115 -12.55 -1.88 -12.07
C HIS A 115 -13.68 -2.67 -12.73
N ASP A 116 -14.22 -2.18 -13.85
CA ASP A 116 -15.31 -2.84 -14.57
C ASP A 116 -14.85 -4.17 -15.19
N PHE A 117 -13.57 -4.26 -15.62
CA PHE A 117 -13.01 -5.53 -16.10
C PHE A 117 -12.96 -6.58 -14.98
N LEU A 118 -12.39 -6.25 -13.83
CA LEU A 118 -12.33 -7.15 -12.68
C LEU A 118 -13.72 -7.43 -12.09
N GLY A 119 -14.58 -6.42 -12.08
CA GLY A 119 -15.92 -6.50 -11.53
C GLY A 119 -16.82 -7.50 -12.24
N ARG A 120 -16.64 -7.66 -13.55
CA ARG A 120 -17.39 -8.68 -14.32
C ARG A 120 -17.17 -10.11 -13.83
N GLU A 121 -15.96 -10.43 -13.40
CA GLU A 121 -15.65 -11.76 -12.85
C GLU A 121 -16.10 -11.92 -11.40
N ARG A 122 -16.21 -10.81 -10.67
CA ARG A 122 -16.46 -10.80 -9.22
C ARG A 122 -17.87 -10.39 -8.84
N GLY A 123 -18.70 -10.04 -9.82
CA GLY A 123 -20.07 -9.57 -9.57
C GLY A 123 -20.14 -8.19 -8.92
N TRP A 124 -19.13 -7.34 -9.13
CA TRP A 124 -19.14 -5.97 -8.61
C TRP A 124 -20.00 -5.05 -9.48
N PRO A 125 -20.63 -4.02 -8.91
CA PRO A 125 -21.29 -2.99 -9.71
C PRO A 125 -20.26 -2.22 -10.55
N SER A 126 -20.73 -1.62 -11.64
CA SER A 126 -19.87 -0.74 -12.46
C SER A 126 -19.39 0.45 -11.62
N PHE A 127 -18.14 0.82 -11.82
CA PHE A 127 -17.52 1.95 -11.14
C PHE A 127 -17.98 3.26 -11.76
N ASP A 128 -18.80 4.00 -11.04
CA ASP A 128 -19.35 5.28 -11.50
C ASP A 128 -18.62 6.49 -10.91
N GLU A 129 -18.99 7.67 -11.40
CA GLU A 129 -18.42 8.94 -10.94
C GLU A 129 -18.68 9.21 -9.45
N ASN A 130 -19.84 8.80 -8.93
CA ASN A 130 -20.14 8.97 -7.49
C ASN A 130 -19.26 8.10 -6.61
N MET A 131 -18.98 6.86 -7.03
CA MET A 131 -18.01 6.01 -6.36
C MET A 131 -16.60 6.62 -6.42
N PHE A 132 -16.21 7.13 -7.59
CA PHE A 132 -14.93 7.79 -7.78
C PHE A 132 -14.77 9.00 -6.88
N GLU A 133 -15.72 9.92 -6.87
CA GLU A 133 -15.68 11.12 -6.03
C GLU A 133 -15.60 10.78 -4.52
N ARG A 134 -16.26 9.74 -4.08
CA ARG A 134 -16.13 9.27 -2.68
C ARG A 134 -14.72 8.75 -2.38
N GLU A 135 -14.14 7.96 -3.30
CA GLU A 135 -12.82 7.35 -3.10
C GLU A 135 -11.67 8.37 -3.23
N VAL A 136 -11.81 9.42 -4.03
CA VAL A 136 -10.82 10.50 -4.12
C VAL A 136 -10.98 11.55 -3.02
N GLY A 137 -12.15 11.66 -2.43
CA GLY A 137 -12.43 12.58 -1.33
C GLY A 137 -11.53 12.37 -0.11
N SER A 138 -11.60 13.26 0.87
CA SER A 138 -10.75 13.26 2.06
C SER A 138 -10.85 11.98 2.90
N GLN A 139 -11.97 11.27 2.82
CA GLN A 139 -12.21 10.01 3.54
C GLN A 139 -12.00 8.76 2.68
N GLY A 140 -11.64 8.92 1.42
CA GLY A 140 -11.45 7.80 0.50
C GLY A 140 -9.99 7.36 0.42
N ALA A 141 -9.76 6.22 -0.23
CA ALA A 141 -8.44 5.56 -0.30
C ALA A 141 -7.62 5.92 -1.54
N ILE A 142 -8.14 6.75 -2.46
CA ILE A 142 -7.41 7.15 -3.66
C ILE A 142 -6.74 8.51 -3.43
N TYR A 143 -5.42 8.56 -3.56
CA TYR A 143 -4.60 9.75 -3.38
C TYR A 143 -4.40 10.44 -4.72
N LEU A 144 -5.33 11.34 -5.08
CA LEU A 144 -5.44 11.92 -6.41
C LEU A 144 -5.61 13.43 -6.34
N GLY A 145 -4.89 14.13 -7.20
CA GLY A 145 -4.99 15.59 -7.32
C GLY A 145 -3.68 16.26 -7.70
N SER A 146 -3.61 17.55 -7.41
CA SER A 146 -2.39 18.36 -7.48
C SER A 146 -1.36 17.86 -6.46
N PRO A 147 -0.08 18.20 -6.60
CA PRO A 147 0.94 17.85 -5.62
C PRO A 147 0.57 18.26 -4.19
N GLU A 148 0.00 19.44 -4.02
CA GLU A 148 -0.41 19.97 -2.72
C GLU A 148 -1.56 19.18 -2.09
N THR A 149 -2.59 18.85 -2.88
CA THR A 149 -3.74 18.04 -2.45
C THR A 149 -3.29 16.65 -2.03
N VAL A 150 -2.45 16.00 -2.84
CA VAL A 150 -1.96 14.65 -2.53
C VAL A 150 -1.04 14.65 -1.32
N ALA A 151 -0.12 15.63 -1.21
CA ALA A 151 0.78 15.75 -0.07
C ALA A 151 0.01 15.91 1.25
N GLN A 152 -0.99 16.80 1.28
CA GLN A 152 -1.83 17.02 2.46
C GLN A 152 -2.55 15.73 2.89
N LYS A 153 -3.15 15.01 1.94
CA LYS A 153 -3.85 13.74 2.23
C LYS A 153 -2.91 12.65 2.73
N ILE A 154 -1.67 12.59 2.22
CA ILE A 154 -0.63 11.67 2.71
C ILE A 154 -0.27 12.03 4.16
N ILE A 155 0.00 13.31 4.45
CA ILE A 155 0.34 13.80 5.80
C ILE A 155 -0.75 13.40 6.80
N GLU A 156 -2.01 13.69 6.50
CA GLU A 156 -3.14 13.33 7.37
C GLU A 156 -3.23 11.82 7.61
N THR A 157 -2.96 11.01 6.58
CA THR A 157 -2.98 9.55 6.72
C THR A 157 -1.81 9.04 7.56
N VAL A 158 -0.61 9.56 7.32
CA VAL A 158 0.60 9.20 8.08
C VAL A 158 0.41 9.52 9.56
N GLU A 159 -0.13 10.71 9.88
CA GLU A 159 -0.41 11.10 11.27
C GLU A 159 -1.51 10.25 11.91
N THR A 160 -2.61 10.05 11.20
CA THR A 160 -3.77 9.30 11.72
C THR A 160 -3.43 7.86 12.03
N LEU A 161 -2.60 7.23 11.20
CA LEU A 161 -2.27 5.81 11.30
C LEU A 161 -0.91 5.54 11.94
N GLY A 162 -0.11 6.57 12.21
CA GLY A 162 1.23 6.43 12.77
C GLY A 162 2.17 5.65 11.85
N LEU A 163 2.25 6.05 10.57
CA LEU A 163 2.99 5.31 9.55
C LEU A 163 4.46 5.72 9.51
N ASN A 164 5.33 4.75 9.20
CA ASN A 164 6.74 4.99 8.87
C ASN A 164 6.96 5.11 7.35
N ARG A 165 6.02 4.58 6.53
CA ARG A 165 6.17 4.56 5.09
C ARG A 165 4.81 4.62 4.39
N PHE A 166 4.72 5.48 3.37
CA PHE A 166 3.58 5.55 2.46
C PHE A 166 4.03 5.18 1.04
N MET A 167 3.27 4.34 0.36
CA MET A 167 3.53 3.92 -1.01
C MET A 167 2.32 4.22 -1.89
N ILE A 168 2.57 4.86 -3.03
CA ILE A 168 1.54 5.17 -4.01
C ILE A 168 1.66 4.23 -5.21
N HIS A 169 0.54 3.70 -5.67
CA HIS A 169 0.45 2.86 -6.85
C HIS A 169 -0.21 3.66 -7.98
N THR A 170 0.60 4.18 -8.88
CA THR A 170 0.13 5.04 -9.97
C THR A 170 -0.44 4.27 -11.17
N PRO A 171 0.22 3.24 -11.72
CA PRO A 171 -0.30 2.54 -12.89
C PRO A 171 -1.61 1.82 -12.59
N VAL A 172 -2.63 2.08 -13.40
CA VAL A 172 -3.91 1.36 -13.33
C VAL A 172 -4.37 0.95 -14.74
N GLY A 173 -4.66 -0.35 -14.92
CA GLY A 173 -5.14 -0.89 -16.19
C GLY A 173 -4.22 -0.53 -17.36
N SER A 174 -4.81 0.03 -18.41
CA SER A 174 -4.12 0.47 -19.63
C SER A 174 -3.81 1.97 -19.66
N MET A 175 -3.50 2.55 -18.50
CA MET A 175 -3.14 3.98 -18.40
C MET A 175 -2.00 4.34 -19.36
N PRO A 176 -2.08 5.44 -20.11
CA PRO A 176 -0.99 5.91 -20.96
C PRO A 176 0.32 6.08 -20.18
N HIS A 177 1.41 5.56 -20.73
CA HIS A 177 2.73 5.59 -20.08
C HIS A 177 3.19 7.02 -19.75
N GLU A 178 2.88 7.98 -20.59
CA GLU A 178 3.19 9.41 -20.36
C GLU A 178 2.54 9.96 -19.08
N TYR A 179 1.31 9.54 -18.76
CA TYR A 179 0.62 9.91 -17.53
C TYR A 179 1.29 9.27 -16.30
N VAL A 180 1.65 8.00 -16.40
CA VAL A 180 2.39 7.31 -15.33
C VAL A 180 3.70 8.05 -15.03
N MET A 181 4.48 8.36 -16.06
CA MET A 181 5.76 9.06 -15.91
C MET A 181 5.62 10.48 -15.37
N LYS A 182 4.57 11.21 -15.81
CA LYS A 182 4.23 12.53 -15.27
C LYS A 182 3.96 12.45 -13.77
N SER A 183 3.08 11.54 -13.37
CA SER A 183 2.71 11.37 -11.97
C SER A 183 3.90 10.97 -11.09
N ILE A 184 4.76 10.06 -11.54
CA ILE A 184 5.99 9.69 -10.82
C ILE A 184 6.92 10.89 -10.64
N ARG A 185 7.10 11.72 -11.67
CA ARG A 185 7.92 12.92 -11.60
C ARG A 185 7.35 13.92 -10.59
N LEU A 186 6.07 14.26 -10.71
CA LEU A 186 5.42 15.19 -9.78
C LEU A 186 5.43 14.68 -8.34
N PHE A 187 5.29 13.37 -8.14
CA PHE A 187 5.44 12.79 -6.80
C PHE A 187 6.85 13.04 -6.23
N GLY A 188 7.88 12.73 -6.99
CA GLY A 188 9.27 12.90 -6.54
C GLY A 188 9.69 14.36 -6.36
N GLU A 189 9.33 15.23 -7.30
CA GLU A 189 9.79 16.61 -7.36
C GLU A 189 8.96 17.57 -6.50
N ARG A 190 7.67 17.27 -6.23
CA ARG A 190 6.77 18.20 -5.55
C ARG A 190 6.08 17.60 -4.32
N VAL A 191 5.46 16.41 -4.45
CA VAL A 191 4.73 15.80 -3.30
C VAL A 191 5.69 15.43 -2.18
N LYS A 192 6.72 14.64 -2.51
CA LYS A 192 7.69 14.16 -1.50
C LYS A 192 8.34 15.32 -0.72
N PRO A 193 8.86 16.41 -1.34
CA PRO A 193 9.44 17.51 -0.59
C PRO A 193 8.46 18.21 0.36
N ILE A 194 7.18 18.32 0.01
CA ILE A 194 6.17 18.90 0.90
C ILE A 194 5.99 18.02 2.14
N VAL A 195 5.85 16.70 1.93
CA VAL A 195 5.67 15.72 3.02
C VAL A 195 6.92 15.68 3.92
N ASP A 196 8.11 15.58 3.34
CA ASP A 196 9.38 15.56 4.08
C ASP A 196 9.52 16.81 4.96
N LYS A 197 9.36 18.00 4.38
CA LYS A 197 9.44 19.27 5.11
C LYS A 197 8.45 19.37 6.27
N TYR A 198 7.27 18.79 6.13
CA TYR A 198 6.29 18.76 7.21
C TYR A 198 6.79 17.94 8.39
N PHE A 199 7.32 16.75 8.16
CA PHE A 199 7.79 15.86 9.23
C PHE A 199 9.18 16.21 9.78
N GLU A 200 10.03 16.90 9.02
CA GLU A 200 11.30 17.44 9.51
C GLU A 200 11.12 18.58 10.51
N ASN A 201 10.02 19.33 10.44
CA ASN A 201 9.71 20.46 11.32
C ASN A 201 8.85 20.06 12.54
N LYS A 202 8.58 18.78 12.75
CA LYS A 202 7.75 18.26 13.83
C LYS A 202 8.56 17.48 14.87
#